data_e6146353b824ba9a2e33403286dd0018
#
_entry.id   e6146353b824ba9a2e33403286dd0018
#
_cell.length_a   1.000
_cell.length_b   1.000
_cell.length_c   1.000
_cell.angle_alpha   90.00
_cell.angle_beta   90.00
_cell.angle_gamma   90.00
#
_symmetry.space_group_name_H-M   'P 1'
#
loop_
_entity.id
_entity.type
_entity.pdbx_description
1 polymer ?
#
loop_
_entity_poly.entity_id
_entity_poly.type
_entity_poly.pdbx_seq_one_letter_code
_entity_poly.pdbx_strand_id
1 'polypeptide(L)'
;MSCETRKNPLVIGHRGAMGYETENTLASVQKAMDLGVDMIEIDVFKIKSGEIVVFHDERLERLSNAPGNIEEYYIADLRNVILDGNHRIPMLQDVLKLVNNQVSLNIELKGDDTAERVNFIMDYYIQERDWSRENFVISSFKWDELRKIREFGPDVAIAVLTEDDPLEAIEVAKELNAMAINPWFKTLTAENVRKIQDEGFKVYTYTVNETADIEQVTQYGVDGIFTNYPDRIK
;
A
#
# COMPACT_ATOMS: atom_id res chain seq x y z
N MET A 1 -8.20 22.24 29.60
CA MET A 1 -8.28 20.98 28.85
C MET A 1 -8.81 21.35 27.49
N SER A 2 -7.92 21.48 26.49
CA SER A 2 -8.34 21.67 25.11
C SER A 2 -8.90 20.33 24.64
N CYS A 3 -10.17 20.29 24.25
CA CYS A 3 -10.75 19.18 23.53
C CYS A 3 -10.12 19.24 22.11
N GLU A 4 -8.99 18.58 21.91
CA GLU A 4 -8.51 18.32 20.56
C GLU A 4 -9.56 17.46 19.89
N THR A 5 -10.21 18.00 18.89
CA THR A 5 -11.10 17.23 18.02
C THR A 5 -10.25 16.12 17.42
N ARG A 6 -10.48 14.87 17.84
CA ARG A 6 -9.83 13.68 17.23
C ARG A 6 -10.08 13.76 15.72
N LYS A 7 -9.02 13.84 14.97
CA LYS A 7 -9.08 13.77 13.51
C LYS A 7 -9.46 12.33 13.16
N ASN A 8 -10.44 12.13 12.28
CA ASN A 8 -10.76 10.81 11.79
C ASN A 8 -9.52 10.19 11.12
N PRO A 9 -9.26 8.89 11.27
CA PRO A 9 -8.16 8.23 10.58
C PRO A 9 -8.37 8.30 9.07
N LEU A 10 -7.27 8.34 8.30
CA LEU A 10 -7.32 8.21 6.85
C LEU A 10 -7.93 6.86 6.45
N VAL A 11 -8.80 6.89 5.45
CA VAL A 11 -9.37 5.70 4.84
C VAL A 11 -8.46 5.23 3.72
N ILE A 12 -7.83 4.06 3.91
CA ILE A 12 -6.91 3.47 2.93
C ILE A 12 -7.55 2.24 2.32
N GLY A 13 -7.84 2.30 1.02
CA GLY A 13 -8.45 1.18 0.30
C GLY A 13 -7.42 0.10 0.02
N HIS A 14 -7.52 -1.04 0.72
CA HIS A 14 -6.59 -2.18 0.66
C HIS A 14 -6.76 -2.93 -0.67
N ARG A 15 -5.69 -2.98 -1.47
CA ARG A 15 -5.68 -3.54 -2.85
C ARG A 15 -6.80 -2.94 -3.71
N GLY A 16 -7.04 -1.64 -3.54
CA GLY A 16 -8.25 -0.96 -3.98
C GLY A 16 -9.38 -1.09 -2.97
N ALA A 17 -10.56 -1.52 -3.41
CA ALA A 17 -11.68 -1.88 -2.55
C ALA A 17 -11.98 -3.37 -2.69
N MET A 18 -11.05 -4.23 -2.23
CA MET A 18 -11.07 -5.68 -2.49
C MET A 18 -12.26 -6.42 -1.87
N GLY A 19 -12.98 -5.79 -0.96
CA GLY A 19 -14.23 -6.35 -0.43
C GLY A 19 -15.40 -6.29 -1.42
N TYR A 20 -15.25 -5.55 -2.52
CA TYR A 20 -16.28 -5.34 -3.55
C TYR A 20 -15.89 -5.81 -4.94
N GLU A 21 -14.59 -5.74 -5.26
CA GLU A 21 -14.03 -6.10 -6.57
C GLU A 21 -12.79 -6.98 -6.39
N THR A 22 -12.39 -7.71 -7.41
CA THR A 22 -11.18 -8.52 -7.37
C THR A 22 -9.98 -7.66 -7.03
N GLU A 23 -9.23 -8.03 -5.99
CA GLU A 23 -8.07 -7.30 -5.47
C GLU A 23 -7.05 -6.94 -6.55
N ASN A 24 -6.38 -5.79 -6.38
CA ASN A 24 -5.28 -5.37 -7.26
C ASN A 24 -5.65 -5.27 -8.76
N THR A 25 -6.92 -5.07 -9.07
CA THR A 25 -7.41 -4.81 -10.43
C THR A 25 -7.76 -3.35 -10.63
N LEU A 26 -7.85 -2.91 -11.89
CA LEU A 26 -8.33 -1.56 -12.20
C LEU A 26 -9.77 -1.33 -11.71
N ALA A 27 -10.60 -2.38 -11.67
CA ALA A 27 -11.96 -2.30 -11.13
C ALA A 27 -11.95 -2.03 -9.62
N SER A 28 -11.09 -2.73 -8.86
CA SER A 28 -10.94 -2.50 -7.41
C SER A 28 -10.40 -1.10 -7.10
N VAL A 29 -9.43 -0.63 -7.88
CA VAL A 29 -8.88 0.73 -7.77
C VAL A 29 -9.96 1.78 -8.07
N GLN A 30 -10.71 1.62 -9.17
CA GLN A 30 -11.82 2.53 -9.51
C GLN A 30 -12.88 2.53 -8.41
N LYS A 31 -13.24 1.36 -7.89
CA LYS A 31 -14.22 1.24 -6.81
C LYS A 31 -13.77 1.97 -5.54
N ALA A 32 -12.48 1.91 -5.19
CA ALA A 32 -11.93 2.67 -4.06
C ALA A 32 -12.06 4.19 -4.30
N MET A 33 -11.74 4.67 -5.50
CA MET A 33 -11.92 6.09 -5.88
C MET A 33 -13.39 6.50 -5.77
N ASP A 34 -14.32 5.69 -6.26
CA ASP A 34 -15.78 5.97 -6.22
C ASP A 34 -16.30 6.03 -4.77
N LEU A 35 -15.68 5.29 -3.84
CA LEU A 35 -15.99 5.31 -2.41
C LEU A 35 -15.35 6.49 -1.67
N GLY A 36 -14.49 7.28 -2.35
CA GLY A 36 -13.89 8.49 -1.79
C GLY A 36 -12.82 8.22 -0.74
N VAL A 37 -11.97 7.21 -0.95
CA VAL A 37 -10.84 6.94 -0.05
C VAL A 37 -9.81 8.07 -0.07
N ASP A 38 -9.06 8.24 1.02
CA ASP A 38 -7.96 9.21 1.12
C ASP A 38 -6.70 8.70 0.42
N MET A 39 -6.52 7.37 0.39
CA MET A 39 -5.37 6.69 -0.20
C MET A 39 -5.80 5.32 -0.73
N ILE A 40 -5.19 4.88 -1.84
CA ILE A 40 -5.34 3.51 -2.34
C ILE A 40 -4.02 2.79 -2.11
N GLU A 41 -4.11 1.57 -1.64
CA GLU A 41 -2.95 0.68 -1.54
C GLU A 41 -3.02 -0.38 -2.62
N ILE A 42 -1.85 -0.72 -3.19
CA ILE A 42 -1.62 -1.78 -4.16
C ILE A 42 -0.30 -2.50 -3.90
N ASP A 43 -0.26 -3.78 -4.23
CA ASP A 43 0.93 -4.62 -4.15
C ASP A 43 1.63 -4.74 -5.50
N VAL A 44 2.97 -4.73 -5.53
CA VAL A 44 3.70 -4.83 -6.79
C VAL A 44 4.84 -5.86 -6.76
N PHE A 45 5.04 -6.49 -7.93
CA PHE A 45 6.18 -7.34 -8.25
C PHE A 45 6.89 -6.84 -9.51
N LYS A 46 8.21 -7.04 -9.57
CA LYS A 46 8.97 -6.93 -10.81
C LYS A 46 9.01 -8.31 -11.47
N ILE A 47 8.47 -8.42 -12.68
CA ILE A 47 8.48 -9.68 -13.44
C ILE A 47 9.78 -9.86 -14.22
N LYS A 48 10.00 -11.05 -14.77
CA LYS A 48 11.25 -11.45 -15.44
C LYS A 48 11.67 -10.54 -16.59
N SER A 49 10.72 -9.97 -17.31
CA SER A 49 10.99 -9.03 -18.40
C SER A 49 11.21 -7.57 -17.94
N GLY A 50 11.11 -7.30 -16.62
CA GLY A 50 11.48 -6.02 -15.99
C GLY A 50 10.32 -5.04 -15.78
N GLU A 51 9.09 -5.39 -16.15
CA GLU A 51 7.92 -4.57 -15.86
C GLU A 51 7.49 -4.73 -14.40
N ILE A 52 6.84 -3.69 -13.86
CA ILE A 52 6.19 -3.71 -12.56
C ILE A 52 4.70 -4.00 -12.78
N VAL A 53 4.24 -5.08 -12.18
CA VAL A 53 2.85 -5.54 -12.25
C VAL A 53 2.19 -5.50 -10.88
N VAL A 54 0.86 -5.35 -10.85
CA VAL A 54 0.09 -5.17 -9.63
C VAL A 54 -0.57 -6.50 -9.27
N PHE A 55 -0.07 -7.13 -8.22
CA PHE A 55 -0.53 -8.44 -7.74
C PHE A 55 0.02 -8.69 -6.34
N HIS A 56 -0.70 -9.48 -5.51
CA HIS A 56 -0.30 -9.67 -4.10
C HIS A 56 0.59 -10.90 -3.85
N ASP A 57 0.24 -12.04 -4.43
CA ASP A 57 0.89 -13.30 -4.13
C ASP A 57 2.11 -13.55 -5.01
N GLU A 58 3.11 -14.24 -4.49
CA GLU A 58 4.21 -14.73 -5.33
C GLU A 58 3.72 -15.72 -6.40
N ARG A 59 2.63 -16.45 -6.12
CA ARG A 59 2.06 -17.48 -7.00
C ARG A 59 0.69 -17.10 -7.51
N LEU A 60 0.44 -17.39 -8.79
CA LEU A 60 -0.75 -16.96 -9.50
C LEU A 60 -2.02 -17.77 -9.19
N GLU A 61 -1.91 -18.98 -8.65
CA GLU A 61 -2.99 -19.97 -8.62
C GLU A 61 -4.22 -19.55 -7.80
N ARG A 62 -4.06 -18.71 -6.77
CA ARG A 62 -5.18 -18.33 -5.91
C ARG A 62 -6.23 -17.50 -6.62
N LEU A 63 -5.82 -16.63 -7.54
CA LEU A 63 -6.69 -15.63 -8.18
C LEU A 63 -6.75 -15.75 -9.69
N SER A 64 -6.03 -16.71 -10.31
CA SER A 64 -5.92 -16.76 -11.75
C SER A 64 -6.01 -18.17 -12.33
N ASN A 65 -6.17 -18.23 -13.63
CA ASN A 65 -6.14 -19.47 -14.42
C ASN A 65 -4.72 -19.97 -14.75
N ALA A 66 -3.67 -19.33 -14.21
CA ALA A 66 -2.29 -19.66 -14.51
C ALA A 66 -1.54 -20.15 -13.27
N PRO A 67 -0.58 -21.08 -13.39
CA PRO A 67 0.25 -21.55 -12.29
C PRO A 67 1.58 -20.78 -12.20
N GLY A 68 2.28 -20.92 -11.08
CA GLY A 68 3.68 -20.57 -10.95
C GLY A 68 3.95 -19.20 -10.31
N ASN A 69 5.24 -18.89 -10.20
CA ASN A 69 5.70 -17.64 -9.59
C ASN A 69 5.60 -16.51 -10.60
N ILE A 70 4.98 -15.39 -10.19
CA ILE A 70 4.75 -14.20 -11.03
C ILE A 70 6.06 -13.57 -11.51
N GLU A 71 7.12 -13.61 -10.72
CA GLU A 71 8.42 -13.04 -11.06
C GLU A 71 9.13 -13.81 -12.19
N GLU A 72 8.73 -15.05 -12.47
CA GLU A 72 9.27 -15.88 -13.56
C GLU A 72 8.58 -15.60 -14.91
N TYR A 73 7.50 -14.82 -14.94
CA TYR A 73 6.76 -14.52 -16.16
C TYR A 73 7.38 -13.39 -16.99
N TYR A 74 7.24 -13.54 -18.31
CA TYR A 74 7.40 -12.42 -19.24
C TYR A 74 6.06 -11.72 -19.46
N ILE A 75 6.09 -10.42 -19.73
CA ILE A 75 4.86 -9.63 -19.92
C ILE A 75 3.97 -10.18 -21.04
N ALA A 76 4.57 -10.76 -22.10
CA ALA A 76 3.82 -11.37 -23.23
C ALA A 76 2.92 -12.53 -22.77
N ASP A 77 3.40 -13.35 -21.84
CA ASP A 77 2.65 -14.48 -21.29
C ASP A 77 1.65 -14.01 -20.24
N LEU A 78 2.06 -13.09 -19.37
CA LEU A 78 1.23 -12.55 -18.29
C LEU A 78 -0.03 -11.84 -18.83
N ARG A 79 0.03 -11.23 -20.00
CA ARG A 79 -1.13 -10.61 -20.67
C ARG A 79 -2.25 -11.60 -20.99
N ASN A 80 -1.96 -12.89 -21.05
CA ASN A 80 -2.96 -13.93 -21.31
C ASN A 80 -3.57 -14.50 -20.02
N VAL A 81 -2.99 -14.19 -18.87
CA VAL A 81 -3.51 -14.61 -17.57
C VAL A 81 -4.82 -13.88 -17.28
N ILE A 82 -5.82 -14.66 -16.83
CA ILE A 82 -7.13 -14.16 -16.47
C ILE A 82 -7.32 -14.35 -14.97
N LEU A 83 -7.62 -13.26 -14.28
CA LEU A 83 -7.99 -13.26 -12.88
C LEU A 83 -9.48 -13.57 -12.70
N ASP A 84 -9.86 -13.97 -11.50
CA ASP A 84 -11.25 -14.10 -11.10
C ASP A 84 -12.04 -12.82 -11.45
N GLY A 85 -13.29 -12.98 -11.90
CA GLY A 85 -14.09 -11.87 -12.41
C GLY A 85 -13.72 -11.42 -13.83
N ASN A 86 -12.92 -12.21 -14.56
CA ASN A 86 -12.45 -11.93 -15.93
C ASN A 86 -11.59 -10.65 -16.05
N HIS A 87 -10.82 -10.35 -15.02
CA HIS A 87 -9.87 -9.25 -15.01
C HIS A 87 -8.50 -9.66 -15.57
N ARG A 88 -7.63 -8.68 -15.78
CA ARG A 88 -6.23 -8.84 -16.15
C ARG A 88 -5.35 -8.29 -15.04
N ILE A 89 -4.12 -8.81 -14.93
CA ILE A 89 -3.10 -8.24 -14.04
C ILE A 89 -2.67 -6.90 -14.63
N PRO A 90 -2.88 -5.77 -13.91
CA PRO A 90 -2.46 -4.46 -14.41
C PRO A 90 -0.96 -4.27 -14.29
N MET A 91 -0.37 -3.44 -15.13
CA MET A 91 0.93 -2.83 -14.84
C MET A 91 0.75 -1.65 -13.89
N LEU A 92 1.80 -1.29 -13.14
CA LEU A 92 1.79 -0.10 -12.29
C LEU A 92 1.36 1.14 -13.06
N GLN A 93 1.84 1.31 -14.31
CA GLN A 93 1.47 2.43 -15.16
C GLN A 93 -0.02 2.49 -15.51
N ASP A 94 -0.72 1.35 -15.54
CA ASP A 94 -2.17 1.33 -15.79
C ASP A 94 -2.94 1.88 -14.60
N VAL A 95 -2.51 1.53 -13.38
CA VAL A 95 -3.05 2.10 -12.14
C VAL A 95 -2.76 3.61 -12.06
N LEU A 96 -1.52 4.02 -12.33
CA LEU A 96 -1.15 5.45 -12.32
C LEU A 96 -1.95 6.28 -13.31
N LYS A 97 -2.24 5.75 -14.51
CA LYS A 97 -3.11 6.41 -15.49
C LYS A 97 -4.55 6.52 -15.00
N LEU A 98 -5.07 5.46 -14.37
CA LEU A 98 -6.45 5.45 -13.86
C LEU A 98 -6.62 6.44 -12.70
N VAL A 99 -5.71 6.38 -11.71
CA VAL A 99 -5.75 7.25 -10.53
C VAL A 99 -5.50 8.71 -10.90
N ASN A 100 -4.61 8.97 -11.87
CA ASN A 100 -4.34 10.30 -12.46
C ASN A 100 -4.17 11.41 -11.41
N ASN A 101 -3.36 11.15 -10.39
CA ASN A 101 -3.05 12.10 -9.30
C ASN A 101 -4.26 12.60 -8.48
N GLN A 102 -5.44 11.92 -8.56
CA GLN A 102 -6.66 12.36 -7.88
C GLN A 102 -6.72 11.91 -6.41
N VAL A 103 -5.99 10.85 -6.05
CA VAL A 103 -5.92 10.28 -4.71
C VAL A 103 -4.50 9.77 -4.46
N SER A 104 -4.06 9.77 -3.21
CA SER A 104 -2.74 9.24 -2.85
C SER A 104 -2.64 7.74 -3.10
N LEU A 105 -1.45 7.26 -3.45
CA LEU A 105 -1.17 5.85 -3.75
C LEU A 105 -0.07 5.32 -2.84
N ASN A 106 -0.39 4.30 -2.06
CA ASN A 106 0.58 3.48 -1.33
C ASN A 106 0.95 2.27 -2.20
N ILE A 107 2.22 2.12 -2.53
CA ILE A 107 2.74 1.02 -3.33
C ILE A 107 3.54 0.10 -2.40
N GLU A 108 3.02 -1.09 -2.12
CA GLU A 108 3.73 -2.11 -1.36
C GLU A 108 4.69 -2.89 -2.25
N LEU A 109 5.98 -2.87 -1.92
CA LEU A 109 7.00 -3.67 -2.61
C LEU A 109 6.99 -5.10 -2.07
N LYS A 110 6.39 -6.04 -2.83
CA LYS A 110 6.31 -7.47 -2.47
C LYS A 110 7.48 -8.27 -3.00
N GLY A 111 7.86 -8.02 -4.27
CA GLY A 111 8.95 -8.71 -4.94
C GLY A 111 10.34 -8.20 -4.54
N ASP A 112 11.36 -8.97 -4.91
CA ASP A 112 12.75 -8.54 -4.78
C ASP A 112 13.13 -7.61 -5.95
N ASP A 113 14.10 -6.73 -5.70
CA ASP A 113 14.63 -5.77 -6.71
C ASP A 113 13.56 -4.91 -7.42
N THR A 114 12.45 -4.63 -6.73
CA THR A 114 11.36 -3.77 -7.24
C THR A 114 11.68 -2.29 -7.12
N ALA A 115 12.46 -1.91 -6.11
CA ALA A 115 12.68 -0.53 -5.68
C ALA A 115 13.15 0.41 -6.82
N GLU A 116 14.22 0.05 -7.52
CA GLU A 116 14.78 0.88 -8.60
C GLU A 116 13.75 1.15 -9.71
N ARG A 117 13.04 0.08 -10.14
CA ARG A 117 12.10 0.21 -11.25
C ARG A 117 10.85 0.97 -10.85
N VAL A 118 10.36 0.79 -9.61
CA VAL A 118 9.24 1.57 -9.07
C VAL A 118 9.63 3.04 -8.98
N ASN A 119 10.80 3.37 -8.42
CA ASN A 119 11.27 4.75 -8.35
C ASN A 119 11.37 5.40 -9.75
N PHE A 120 11.94 4.69 -10.73
CA PHE A 120 12.01 5.17 -12.11
C PHE A 120 10.64 5.52 -12.71
N ILE A 121 9.63 4.65 -12.48
CA ILE A 121 8.28 4.88 -12.96
C ILE A 121 7.65 6.09 -12.25
N MET A 122 7.80 6.19 -10.93
CA MET A 122 7.30 7.33 -10.15
C MET A 122 7.89 8.65 -10.64
N ASP A 123 9.21 8.73 -10.80
CA ASP A 123 9.90 9.93 -11.27
C ASP A 123 9.44 10.34 -12.68
N TYR A 124 9.22 9.37 -13.57
CA TYR A 124 8.63 9.66 -14.89
C TYR A 124 7.23 10.29 -14.77
N TYR A 125 6.36 9.74 -13.89
CA TYR A 125 5.01 10.27 -13.71
C TYR A 125 5.01 11.66 -13.04
N ILE A 126 5.93 11.91 -12.12
CA ILE A 126 6.12 13.23 -11.50
C ILE A 126 6.60 14.27 -12.53
N GLN A 127 7.56 13.90 -13.39
CA GLN A 127 8.15 14.83 -14.35
C GLN A 127 7.29 15.06 -15.60
N GLU A 128 6.57 14.02 -16.06
CA GLU A 128 5.94 14.00 -17.38
C GLU A 128 4.41 13.83 -17.35
N ARG A 129 3.82 13.61 -16.17
CA ARG A 129 2.40 13.27 -16.03
C ARG A 129 1.68 13.99 -14.90
N ASP A 130 2.24 15.10 -14.43
CA ASP A 130 1.66 15.98 -13.42
C ASP A 130 1.30 15.28 -12.08
N TRP A 131 2.01 14.19 -11.74
CA TRP A 131 1.88 13.57 -10.44
C TRP A 131 2.65 14.37 -9.38
N SER A 132 2.05 14.56 -8.20
CA SER A 132 2.73 15.13 -7.04
C SER A 132 3.50 14.03 -6.30
N ARG A 133 4.75 14.31 -5.91
CA ARG A 133 5.57 13.37 -5.12
C ARG A 133 4.91 13.00 -3.80
N GLU A 134 4.23 13.94 -3.16
CA GLU A 134 3.51 13.78 -1.91
C GLU A 134 2.32 12.80 -1.99
N ASN A 135 1.85 12.50 -3.19
CA ASN A 135 0.80 11.51 -3.42
C ASN A 135 1.32 10.08 -3.54
N PHE A 136 2.63 9.86 -3.39
CA PHE A 136 3.22 8.54 -3.32
C PHE A 136 3.67 8.19 -1.91
N VAL A 137 3.34 6.98 -1.46
CA VAL A 137 3.91 6.32 -0.28
C VAL A 137 4.42 4.96 -0.70
N ILE A 138 5.63 4.59 -0.28
CA ILE A 138 6.18 3.27 -0.52
C ILE A 138 6.19 2.49 0.79
N SER A 139 5.66 1.29 0.78
CA SER A 139 5.67 0.40 1.93
C SER A 139 6.25 -0.96 1.60
N SER A 140 6.76 -1.67 2.59
CA SER A 140 7.21 -3.06 2.45
C SER A 140 7.44 -3.71 3.81
N PHE A 141 7.23 -5.03 3.86
CA PHE A 141 7.79 -5.92 4.89
C PHE A 141 9.26 -6.23 4.63
N LYS A 142 9.72 -6.12 3.38
CA LYS A 142 11.13 -6.27 2.99
C LYS A 142 11.85 -4.95 3.22
N TRP A 143 12.34 -4.72 4.43
CA TRP A 143 12.98 -3.46 4.81
C TRP A 143 14.22 -3.13 3.95
N ASP A 144 14.87 -4.14 3.38
CA ASP A 144 15.98 -3.92 2.44
C ASP A 144 15.51 -3.27 1.12
N GLU A 145 14.30 -3.57 0.65
CA GLU A 145 13.70 -2.84 -0.49
C GLU A 145 13.41 -1.38 -0.13
N LEU A 146 13.01 -1.09 1.12
CA LEU A 146 12.84 0.29 1.60
C LEU A 146 14.19 1.04 1.67
N ARG A 147 15.30 0.36 2.04
CA ARG A 147 16.65 0.95 1.99
C ARG A 147 17.04 1.32 0.57
N LYS A 148 16.80 0.40 -0.39
CA LYS A 148 17.02 0.68 -1.81
C LYS A 148 16.17 1.87 -2.32
N ILE A 149 14.88 1.92 -1.95
CA ILE A 149 14.03 3.08 -2.31
C ILE A 149 14.62 4.39 -1.77
N ARG A 150 15.13 4.41 -0.54
CA ARG A 150 15.73 5.61 0.04
C ARG A 150 16.99 6.05 -0.69
N GLU A 151 17.77 5.10 -1.22
CA GLU A 151 18.95 5.40 -2.04
C GLU A 151 18.57 6.05 -3.38
N PHE A 152 17.54 5.55 -4.06
CA PHE A 152 17.09 6.08 -5.35
C PHE A 152 16.23 7.34 -5.24
N GLY A 153 15.40 7.44 -4.20
CA GLY A 153 14.45 8.53 -3.98
C GLY A 153 14.54 9.10 -2.55
N PRO A 154 15.49 10.01 -2.28
CA PRO A 154 15.74 10.49 -0.92
C PRO A 154 14.53 11.16 -0.25
N ASP A 155 13.60 11.70 -1.04
CA ASP A 155 12.43 12.44 -0.58
C ASP A 155 11.11 11.65 -0.68
N VAL A 156 11.16 10.36 -1.04
CA VAL A 156 9.97 9.53 -1.13
C VAL A 156 9.43 9.23 0.26
N ALA A 157 8.12 9.37 0.47
CA ALA A 157 7.49 8.96 1.71
C ALA A 157 7.53 7.43 1.85
N ILE A 158 8.07 6.96 2.98
CA ILE A 158 8.21 5.52 3.30
C ILE A 158 7.33 5.20 4.50
N ALA A 159 6.67 4.03 4.45
CA ALA A 159 5.97 3.42 5.57
C ALA A 159 6.53 2.01 5.82
N VAL A 160 6.93 1.73 7.06
CA VAL A 160 7.54 0.46 7.46
C VAL A 160 6.46 -0.52 7.90
N LEU A 161 6.25 -1.60 7.16
CA LEU A 161 5.30 -2.66 7.51
C LEU A 161 5.90 -3.62 8.55
N THR A 162 5.07 -4.05 9.51
CA THR A 162 5.44 -5.06 10.52
C THR A 162 4.24 -5.87 10.97
N GLU A 163 4.42 -7.18 11.21
CA GLU A 163 3.39 -8.10 11.71
C GLU A 163 3.56 -8.40 13.20
N ASP A 164 4.78 -8.24 13.74
CA ASP A 164 5.14 -8.55 15.12
C ASP A 164 5.02 -7.30 16.03
N ASP A 165 5.91 -7.17 17.02
CA ASP A 165 5.92 -6.00 17.90
C ASP A 165 6.15 -4.72 17.09
N PRO A 166 5.17 -3.80 17.03
CA PRO A 166 5.30 -2.59 16.23
C PRO A 166 6.42 -1.65 16.70
N LEU A 167 6.89 -1.79 17.94
CA LEU A 167 7.97 -0.97 18.47
C LEU A 167 9.35 -1.35 17.89
N GLU A 168 9.53 -2.58 17.42
CA GLU A 168 10.78 -3.01 16.75
C GLU A 168 11.01 -2.29 15.42
N ALA A 169 9.95 -1.82 14.77
CA ALA A 169 10.05 -1.07 13.53
C ALA A 169 10.57 0.38 13.70
N ILE A 170 10.59 0.90 14.93
CA ILE A 170 10.96 2.31 15.21
C ILE A 170 12.39 2.61 14.75
N GLU A 171 13.36 1.75 15.05
CA GLU A 171 14.76 2.00 14.68
C GLU A 171 14.94 2.01 13.15
N VAL A 172 14.29 1.11 12.43
CA VAL A 172 14.30 1.11 10.95
C VAL A 172 13.57 2.33 10.39
N ALA A 173 12.45 2.72 11.00
CA ALA A 173 11.73 3.91 10.58
C ALA A 173 12.58 5.18 10.76
N LYS A 174 13.38 5.27 11.83
CA LYS A 174 14.36 6.36 12.05
C LYS A 174 15.48 6.33 11.00
N GLU A 175 16.08 5.14 10.78
CA GLU A 175 17.12 4.94 9.77
C GLU A 175 16.67 5.44 8.40
N LEU A 176 15.45 5.10 8.02
CA LEU A 176 14.87 5.42 6.73
C LEU A 176 14.25 6.82 6.64
N ASN A 177 14.23 7.61 7.71
CA ASN A 177 13.43 8.84 7.79
C ASN A 177 12.00 8.58 7.27
N ALA A 178 11.36 7.53 7.79
CA ALA A 178 10.05 7.10 7.36
C ALA A 178 8.96 8.07 7.82
N MET A 179 7.85 8.12 7.11
CA MET A 179 6.67 8.90 7.49
C MET A 179 5.80 8.14 8.49
N ALA A 180 5.72 6.81 8.35
CA ALA A 180 4.79 5.98 9.09
C ALA A 180 5.37 4.61 9.42
N ILE A 181 4.80 3.98 10.44
CA ILE A 181 4.89 2.55 10.72
C ILE A 181 3.50 1.97 10.49
N ASN A 182 3.44 0.86 9.73
CA ASN A 182 2.20 0.17 9.38
C ASN A 182 2.14 -1.18 10.10
N PRO A 183 1.61 -1.24 11.34
CA PRO A 183 1.52 -2.49 12.10
C PRO A 183 0.24 -3.26 11.82
N TRP A 184 0.29 -4.58 12.04
CA TRP A 184 -0.91 -5.39 12.11
C TRP A 184 -1.81 -4.98 13.28
N PHE A 185 -3.09 -4.73 13.03
CA PHE A 185 -3.99 -4.15 14.02
C PHE A 185 -4.13 -4.97 15.32
N LYS A 186 -3.95 -6.30 15.25
CA LYS A 186 -4.04 -7.17 16.42
C LYS A 186 -2.86 -7.06 17.39
N THR A 187 -1.75 -6.48 16.98
CA THR A 187 -0.61 -6.20 17.84
C THR A 187 -0.70 -4.83 18.51
N LEU A 188 -1.72 -4.01 18.12
CA LEU A 188 -1.86 -2.66 18.62
C LEU A 188 -2.52 -2.57 19.98
N THR A 189 -2.03 -1.62 20.74
CA THR A 189 -2.61 -1.08 21.96
C THR A 189 -2.54 0.44 21.91
N ALA A 190 -3.37 1.13 22.69
CA ALA A 190 -3.29 2.60 22.78
C ALA A 190 -1.91 3.08 23.29
N GLU A 191 -1.17 2.25 24.03
CA GLU A 191 0.15 2.57 24.52
C GLU A 191 1.21 2.54 23.41
N ASN A 192 1.26 1.44 22.62
CA ASN A 192 2.27 1.36 21.56
C ASN A 192 1.98 2.31 20.40
N VAL A 193 0.71 2.59 20.06
CA VAL A 193 0.34 3.64 19.12
C VAL A 193 0.93 4.99 19.56
N ARG A 194 0.71 5.37 20.83
CA ARG A 194 1.25 6.62 21.38
C ARG A 194 2.77 6.65 21.35
N LYS A 195 3.45 5.56 21.73
CA LYS A 195 4.93 5.49 21.69
C LYS A 195 5.47 5.73 20.28
N ILE A 196 4.85 5.15 19.26
CA ILE A 196 5.24 5.35 17.86
C ILE A 196 5.03 6.82 17.45
N GLN A 197 3.89 7.41 17.83
CA GLN A 197 3.57 8.80 17.52
C GLN A 197 4.48 9.79 18.27
N ASP A 198 4.87 9.49 19.52
CA ASP A 198 5.81 10.30 20.31
C ASP A 198 7.23 10.32 19.66
N GLU A 199 7.59 9.29 18.90
CA GLU A 199 8.81 9.24 18.07
C GLU A 199 8.67 9.98 16.73
N GLY A 200 7.51 10.56 16.45
CA GLY A 200 7.24 11.37 15.26
C GLY A 200 6.67 10.62 14.06
N PHE A 201 6.35 9.34 14.18
CA PHE A 201 5.80 8.54 13.10
C PHE A 201 4.28 8.48 13.14
N LYS A 202 3.65 8.42 11.97
CA LYS A 202 2.23 8.08 11.84
C LYS A 202 2.04 6.57 12.01
N VAL A 203 0.84 6.18 12.42
CA VAL A 203 0.43 4.77 12.54
C VAL A 203 -0.70 4.50 11.56
N TYR A 204 -0.41 3.70 10.51
CA TYR A 204 -1.41 3.21 9.56
C TYR A 204 -1.56 1.71 9.74
N THR A 205 -2.71 1.26 10.23
CA THR A 205 -2.87 -0.15 10.61
C THR A 205 -3.67 -0.97 9.60
N TYR A 206 -3.34 -2.25 9.44
CA TYR A 206 -3.89 -3.19 8.45
C TYR A 206 -4.30 -4.53 9.07
N THR A 207 -5.15 -5.33 8.48
CA THR A 207 -6.27 -4.93 7.62
C THR A 207 -7.52 -5.00 8.46
N VAL A 208 -8.20 -3.88 8.66
CA VAL A 208 -9.30 -3.76 9.61
C VAL A 208 -10.62 -3.67 8.86
N ASN A 209 -11.47 -4.68 9.01
CA ASN A 209 -12.70 -4.82 8.24
C ASN A 209 -13.97 -4.76 9.08
N GLU A 210 -13.91 -5.23 10.33
CA GLU A 210 -15.09 -5.30 11.18
C GLU A 210 -15.30 -3.98 11.93
N THR A 211 -16.54 -3.52 12.01
CA THR A 211 -16.88 -2.24 12.64
C THR A 211 -16.35 -2.12 14.07
N ALA A 212 -16.42 -3.19 14.85
CA ALA A 212 -15.91 -3.19 16.22
C ALA A 212 -14.39 -3.00 16.28
N ASP A 213 -13.64 -3.62 15.35
CA ASP A 213 -12.18 -3.45 15.25
C ASP A 213 -11.82 -2.04 14.75
N ILE A 214 -12.59 -1.49 13.79
CA ILE A 214 -12.44 -0.12 13.32
C ILE A 214 -12.63 0.87 14.47
N GLU A 215 -13.69 0.72 15.25
CA GLU A 215 -13.95 1.54 16.44
C GLU A 215 -12.79 1.44 17.45
N GLN A 216 -12.31 0.21 17.69
CA GLN A 216 -11.23 -0.03 18.64
C GLN A 216 -9.92 0.67 18.24
N VAL A 217 -9.44 0.47 16.99
CA VAL A 217 -8.19 1.09 16.54
C VAL A 217 -8.33 2.61 16.43
N THR A 218 -9.51 3.11 16.09
CA THR A 218 -9.82 4.55 16.12
C THR A 218 -9.71 5.11 17.54
N GLN A 219 -10.17 4.36 18.55
CA GLN A 219 -10.01 4.74 19.95
C GLN A 219 -8.53 4.73 20.40
N TYR A 220 -7.69 3.89 19.81
CA TYR A 220 -6.25 3.92 20.06
C TYR A 220 -5.57 5.17 19.47
N GLY A 221 -6.23 5.84 18.50
CA GLY A 221 -5.74 7.07 17.90
C GLY A 221 -4.83 6.85 16.71
N VAL A 222 -5.04 5.77 15.93
CA VAL A 222 -4.29 5.54 14.69
C VAL A 222 -4.54 6.64 13.67
N ASP A 223 -3.57 6.93 12.81
CA ASP A 223 -3.64 7.99 11.80
C ASP A 223 -4.29 7.52 10.50
N GLY A 224 -4.31 6.20 10.23
CA GLY A 224 -4.94 5.63 9.04
C GLY A 224 -5.28 4.16 9.20
N ILE A 225 -6.24 3.69 8.42
CA ILE A 225 -6.74 2.32 8.47
C ILE A 225 -6.83 1.76 7.06
N PHE A 226 -6.09 0.67 6.81
CA PHE A 226 -6.25 -0.16 5.61
C PHE A 226 -7.46 -1.06 5.79
N THR A 227 -8.40 -0.98 4.85
CA THR A 227 -9.63 -1.77 4.89
C THR A 227 -10.04 -2.27 3.51
N ASN A 228 -10.68 -3.44 3.50
CA ASN A 228 -11.31 -3.99 2.30
C ASN A 228 -12.66 -3.30 1.99
N TYR A 229 -13.23 -2.61 2.98
CA TYR A 229 -14.55 -2.00 2.93
C TYR A 229 -14.49 -0.52 3.35
N PRO A 230 -14.00 0.37 2.45
CA PRO A 230 -13.76 1.77 2.79
C PRO A 230 -14.96 2.52 3.36
N ASP A 231 -16.17 2.19 2.92
CA ASP A 231 -17.43 2.80 3.36
C ASP A 231 -17.82 2.47 4.81
N ARG A 232 -17.12 1.53 5.47
CA ARG A 232 -17.31 1.22 6.89
C ARG A 232 -16.60 2.21 7.82
N ILE A 233 -15.64 2.98 7.32
CA ILE A 233 -14.92 4.01 8.07
C ILE A 233 -15.63 5.36 7.80
N LYS A 234 -16.14 5.98 8.86
CA LYS A 234 -16.94 7.21 8.78
C LYS A 234 -16.24 8.37 9.46
#